data_de10704dd47aacd99704452dee6e4698
#
_entry.id   de10704dd47aacd99704452dee6e4698
#
_cell.length_a   1.000
_cell.length_b   1.000
_cell.length_c   1.000
_cell.angle_alpha   90.00
_cell.angle_beta   90.00
_cell.angle_gamma   90.00
#
_symmetry.space_group_name_H-M   'P 1'
#
loop_
_entity.id
_entity.type
_entity.pdbx_description
1 polymer ?
#
loop_
_entity_poly.entity_id
_entity_poly.type
_entity_poly.pdbx_seq_one_letter_code
_entity_poly.pdbx_strand_id
1 'polypeptide(L)'
;MMRVEISFSYGEKKALDGVDFSAREGRLLAVIGPNGSGKSTLLKCIAGILKPEGRIELDGKDITVLSPRARAKLVSYVPQSSLPEFDFTVEEFVEMGTYFTSGSVERALKEVGMWERRSESVLKLSGGEYQLVLIARALAQGGRVLLLDEPTSHLDVNNALEVMGLVRSLGRERIVVAVLHDLNLTLRYADDVLILKKGKVTWFGPTEELTPEVLQRVYGIKFEFVRGNSGTAVVPSL
;
A
#
# COMPACT_ATOMS: atom_id res chain seq x y z
N MET A 1 -1.65 -10.84 -12.48
CA MET A 1 -2.54 -9.67 -12.58
C MET A 1 -3.66 -9.79 -11.56
N MET A 2 -3.97 -8.72 -10.84
CA MET A 2 -5.13 -8.62 -9.94
C MET A 2 -6.18 -7.72 -10.57
N ARG A 3 -7.46 -8.14 -10.59
CA ARG A 3 -8.62 -7.33 -10.97
C ARG A 3 -9.55 -7.20 -9.77
N VAL A 4 -10.04 -6.01 -9.53
CA VAL A 4 -10.90 -5.66 -8.39
C VAL A 4 -12.17 -5.02 -8.93
N GLU A 5 -13.33 -5.57 -8.58
CA GLU A 5 -14.66 -5.03 -8.91
C GLU A 5 -15.56 -5.22 -7.68
N ILE A 6 -15.60 -4.20 -6.82
CA ILE A 6 -16.23 -4.32 -5.50
C ILE A 6 -17.03 -3.09 -5.08
N SER A 7 -17.99 -3.34 -4.17
CA SER A 7 -18.66 -2.34 -3.34
C SER A 7 -18.58 -2.76 -1.86
N PHE A 8 -18.63 -1.80 -0.95
CA PHE A 8 -18.65 -2.09 0.49
C PHE A 8 -19.35 -0.99 1.28
N SER A 9 -20.13 -1.39 2.29
CA SER A 9 -20.82 -0.49 3.21
C SER A 9 -20.52 -0.84 4.66
N TYR A 10 -20.37 0.18 5.50
CA TYR A 10 -20.42 0.07 6.96
C TYR A 10 -21.86 0.35 7.41
N GLY A 11 -22.67 -0.70 7.64
CA GLY A 11 -24.09 -0.54 7.84
C GLY A 11 -24.74 0.16 6.63
N GLU A 12 -25.42 1.27 6.84
CA GLU A 12 -26.06 2.05 5.76
C GLU A 12 -25.08 2.95 5.00
N LYS A 13 -23.88 3.21 5.55
CA LYS A 13 -22.92 4.11 4.95
C LYS A 13 -22.09 3.40 3.88
N LYS A 14 -22.33 3.69 2.62
CA LYS A 14 -21.55 3.19 1.49
C LYS A 14 -20.16 3.80 1.51
N ALA A 15 -19.13 2.95 1.67
CA ALA A 15 -17.73 3.35 1.73
C ALA A 15 -17.01 3.12 0.41
N LEU A 16 -17.41 2.10 -0.37
CA LEU A 16 -16.97 1.84 -1.74
C LEU A 16 -18.20 1.57 -2.61
N ASP A 17 -18.25 2.18 -3.78
CA ASP A 17 -19.38 2.13 -4.70
C ASP A 17 -18.93 1.83 -6.14
N GLY A 18 -18.93 0.54 -6.51
CA GLY A 18 -18.56 0.08 -7.85
C GLY A 18 -17.10 0.42 -8.18
N VAL A 19 -16.17 0.14 -7.26
CA VAL A 19 -14.72 0.35 -7.50
C VAL A 19 -14.23 -0.74 -8.44
N ASP A 20 -13.79 -0.36 -9.66
CA ASP A 20 -13.22 -1.26 -10.67
C ASP A 20 -11.85 -0.76 -11.11
N PHE A 21 -10.83 -1.63 -11.03
CA PHE A 21 -9.47 -1.39 -11.51
C PHE A 21 -8.68 -2.68 -11.61
N SER A 22 -7.48 -2.59 -12.18
CA SER A 22 -6.52 -3.68 -12.22
C SER A 22 -5.13 -3.27 -11.74
N ALA A 23 -4.39 -4.21 -11.15
CA ALA A 23 -3.00 -4.06 -10.78
C ALA A 23 -2.18 -5.25 -11.27
N ARG A 24 -0.91 -5.04 -11.59
CA ARG A 24 -0.04 -6.08 -12.15
C ARG A 24 1.36 -6.04 -11.56
N GLU A 25 2.05 -7.15 -11.61
CA GLU A 25 3.48 -7.22 -11.30
C GLU A 25 4.30 -6.27 -12.18
N GLY A 26 5.40 -5.80 -11.66
CA GLY A 26 6.29 -4.87 -12.36
C GLY A 26 5.84 -3.41 -12.24
N ARG A 27 4.70 -3.13 -11.60
CA ARG A 27 4.18 -1.77 -11.46
C ARG A 27 3.67 -1.51 -10.04
N LEU A 28 4.03 -0.34 -9.52
CA LEU A 28 3.51 0.18 -8.26
C LEU A 28 2.22 0.98 -8.55
N LEU A 29 1.10 0.50 -8.02
CA LEU A 29 -0.17 1.23 -8.04
C LEU A 29 -0.29 2.09 -6.78
N ALA A 30 -0.34 3.41 -6.93
CA ALA A 30 -0.69 4.33 -5.86
C ALA A 30 -2.20 4.57 -5.81
N VAL A 31 -2.78 4.45 -4.62
CA VAL A 31 -4.17 4.83 -4.35
C VAL A 31 -4.17 6.15 -3.60
N ILE A 32 -4.69 7.21 -4.24
CA ILE A 32 -4.75 8.55 -3.67
C ILE A 32 -6.19 9.06 -3.58
N GLY A 33 -6.40 10.17 -2.92
CA GLY A 33 -7.69 10.83 -2.78
C GLY A 33 -7.87 11.46 -1.39
N PRO A 34 -8.90 12.30 -1.21
CA PRO A 34 -9.17 12.98 0.06
C PRO A 34 -9.36 12.02 1.24
N ASN A 35 -9.22 12.55 2.47
CA ASN A 35 -9.52 11.77 3.67
C ASN A 35 -10.98 11.30 3.65
N GLY A 36 -11.22 10.06 4.08
CA GLY A 36 -12.54 9.45 4.06
C GLY A 36 -13.04 9.04 2.66
N SER A 37 -12.19 9.03 1.62
CA SER A 37 -12.58 8.59 0.27
C SER A 37 -12.71 7.07 0.10
N GLY A 38 -12.29 6.26 1.09
CA GLY A 38 -12.42 4.80 1.06
C GLY A 38 -11.11 4.04 0.82
N LYS A 39 -9.94 4.71 0.77
CA LYS A 39 -8.64 4.10 0.44
C LYS A 39 -8.27 2.92 1.34
N SER A 40 -8.23 3.13 2.67
CA SER A 40 -7.93 2.04 3.63
C SER A 40 -9.01 0.96 3.64
N THR A 41 -10.28 1.33 3.41
CA THR A 41 -11.38 0.37 3.24
C THR A 41 -11.15 -0.52 2.03
N LEU A 42 -10.69 0.05 0.90
CA LEU A 42 -10.32 -0.70 -0.29
C LEU A 42 -9.22 -1.72 0.01
N LEU A 43 -8.13 -1.30 0.65
CA LEU A 43 -7.05 -2.22 1.00
C LEU A 43 -7.52 -3.33 1.95
N LYS A 44 -8.33 -2.99 2.96
CA LYS A 44 -8.90 -3.98 3.90
C LYS A 44 -9.83 -4.98 3.20
N CYS A 45 -10.59 -4.56 2.19
CA CYS A 45 -11.39 -5.46 1.36
C CYS A 45 -10.50 -6.41 0.53
N ILE A 46 -9.43 -5.88 -0.09
CA ILE A 46 -8.48 -6.70 -0.85
C ILE A 46 -7.75 -7.67 0.07
N ALA A 47 -7.35 -7.26 1.27
CA ALA A 47 -6.72 -8.11 2.27
C ALA A 47 -7.67 -9.19 2.84
N GLY A 48 -8.99 -9.07 2.68
CA GLY A 48 -9.99 -9.97 3.24
C GLY A 48 -10.29 -9.73 4.73
N ILE A 49 -9.87 -8.59 5.26
CA ILE A 49 -10.24 -8.11 6.60
C ILE A 49 -11.71 -7.68 6.61
N LEU A 50 -12.15 -7.06 5.52
CA LEU A 50 -13.54 -6.71 5.25
C LEU A 50 -14.06 -7.56 4.09
N LYS A 51 -15.35 -7.97 4.17
CA LYS A 51 -16.00 -8.76 3.13
C LYS A 51 -16.79 -7.83 2.19
N PRO A 52 -16.29 -7.52 0.98
CA PRO A 52 -17.00 -6.70 0.03
C PRO A 52 -18.09 -7.49 -0.71
N GLU A 53 -19.01 -6.76 -1.36
CA GLU A 53 -19.82 -7.26 -2.45
C GLU A 53 -19.01 -7.16 -3.74
N GLY A 54 -19.22 -8.11 -4.67
CA GLY A 54 -18.48 -8.17 -5.93
C GLY A 54 -17.33 -9.16 -5.89
N ARG A 55 -16.26 -8.91 -6.69
CA ARG A 55 -15.23 -9.91 -6.97
C ARG A 55 -13.84 -9.30 -6.96
N ILE A 56 -12.87 -10.08 -6.44
CA ILE A 56 -11.44 -9.79 -6.55
C ILE A 56 -10.78 -11.01 -7.14
N GLU A 57 -10.18 -10.86 -8.31
CA GLU A 57 -9.49 -11.93 -9.01
C GLU A 57 -7.98 -11.76 -8.92
N LEU A 58 -7.27 -12.84 -8.67
CA LEU A 58 -5.82 -12.93 -8.82
C LEU A 58 -5.53 -14.04 -9.83
N ASP A 59 -4.96 -13.67 -10.99
CA ASP A 59 -4.71 -14.57 -12.12
C ASP A 59 -5.94 -15.39 -12.54
N GLY A 60 -7.09 -14.73 -12.64
CA GLY A 60 -8.36 -15.32 -13.05
C GLY A 60 -9.05 -16.17 -11.96
N LYS A 61 -8.47 -16.28 -10.76
CA LYS A 61 -9.08 -16.97 -9.63
C LYS A 61 -9.71 -15.97 -8.67
N ASP A 62 -10.97 -16.18 -8.34
CA ASP A 62 -11.65 -15.36 -7.36
C ASP A 62 -11.09 -15.64 -5.95
N ILE A 63 -10.51 -14.60 -5.34
CA ILE A 63 -9.96 -14.70 -3.99
C ILE A 63 -10.94 -14.22 -2.93
N THR A 64 -12.12 -13.68 -3.28
CA THR A 64 -13.14 -13.24 -2.32
C THR A 64 -13.77 -14.40 -1.57
N VAL A 65 -13.84 -15.56 -2.20
CA VAL A 65 -14.43 -16.80 -1.65
C VAL A 65 -13.45 -17.61 -0.79
N LEU A 66 -12.19 -17.23 -0.75
CA LEU A 66 -11.16 -17.94 0.01
C LEU A 66 -11.34 -17.74 1.52
N SER A 67 -10.98 -18.76 2.31
CA SER A 67 -10.85 -18.61 3.76
C SER A 67 -9.78 -17.57 4.10
N PRO A 68 -9.86 -16.90 5.28
CA PRO A 68 -8.84 -15.92 5.69
C PRO A 68 -7.41 -16.46 5.64
N ARG A 69 -7.22 -17.72 6.07
CA ARG A 69 -5.91 -18.40 6.03
C ARG A 69 -5.40 -18.62 4.58
N ALA A 70 -6.27 -19.02 3.66
CA ALA A 70 -5.90 -19.21 2.27
C ALA A 70 -5.58 -17.87 1.59
N ARG A 71 -6.35 -16.83 1.92
CA ARG A 71 -6.12 -15.47 1.40
C ARG A 71 -4.83 -14.85 1.93
N ALA A 72 -4.51 -15.07 3.21
CA ALA A 72 -3.25 -14.63 3.81
C ALA A 72 -2.00 -15.17 3.11
N LYS A 73 -2.08 -16.33 2.44
CA LYS A 73 -0.97 -16.85 1.61
C LYS A 73 -0.75 -16.10 0.31
N LEU A 74 -1.73 -15.30 -0.14
CA LEU A 74 -1.71 -14.59 -1.40
C LEU A 74 -1.54 -13.09 -1.24
N VAL A 75 -2.07 -12.53 -0.14
CA VAL A 75 -2.17 -11.08 0.08
C VAL A 75 -1.58 -10.74 1.45
N SER A 76 -0.53 -9.94 1.45
CA SER A 76 0.09 -9.35 2.65
C SER A 76 -0.37 -7.90 2.82
N TYR A 77 -0.59 -7.47 4.06
CA TYR A 77 -1.09 -6.13 4.37
C TYR A 77 -0.27 -5.47 5.48
N VAL A 78 0.21 -4.26 5.20
CA VAL A 78 0.88 -3.37 6.16
C VAL A 78 -0.12 -2.26 6.52
N PRO A 79 -0.60 -2.19 7.77
CA PRO A 79 -1.52 -1.14 8.21
C PRO A 79 -0.82 0.20 8.42
N GLN A 80 -1.58 1.29 8.41
CA GLN A 80 -1.11 2.66 8.61
C GLN A 80 -0.40 2.87 9.97
N SER A 81 -0.90 2.26 11.01
CA SER A 81 -0.31 2.32 12.35
C SER A 81 -0.33 0.97 13.01
N SER A 82 0.78 0.58 13.57
CA SER A 82 0.95 -0.65 14.33
C SER A 82 2.11 -0.42 15.28
N LEU A 83 1.85 0.24 16.42
CA LEU A 83 2.87 0.32 17.46
C LEU A 83 2.94 -1.02 18.18
N PRO A 84 4.14 -1.53 18.47
CA PRO A 84 4.28 -2.75 19.25
C PRO A 84 3.86 -2.47 20.70
N GLU A 85 2.95 -3.31 21.22
CA GLU A 85 2.51 -3.23 22.62
C GLU A 85 3.45 -4.00 23.56
N PHE A 86 4.30 -4.85 23.00
CA PHE A 86 5.21 -5.73 23.74
C PHE A 86 6.63 -5.61 23.22
N ASP A 87 7.59 -5.91 24.10
CA ASP A 87 9.01 -5.89 23.80
C ASP A 87 9.45 -7.18 23.11
N PHE A 88 9.27 -7.22 21.80
CA PHE A 88 9.77 -8.28 20.93
C PHE A 88 11.11 -7.89 20.32
N THR A 89 11.94 -8.87 20.00
CA THR A 89 13.04 -8.66 19.05
C THR A 89 12.48 -8.44 17.64
N VAL A 90 13.25 -7.81 16.78
CA VAL A 90 12.90 -7.62 15.36
C VAL A 90 12.58 -8.95 14.69
N GLU A 91 13.39 -10.01 14.97
CA GLU A 91 13.19 -11.35 14.43
C GLU A 91 11.86 -11.96 14.88
N GLU A 92 11.57 -11.97 16.19
CA GLU A 92 10.31 -12.47 16.74
C GLU A 92 9.10 -11.74 16.18
N PHE A 93 9.21 -10.42 16.02
CA PHE A 93 8.13 -9.62 15.47
C PHE A 93 7.85 -9.93 13.98
N VAL A 94 8.90 -10.14 13.19
CA VAL A 94 8.76 -10.53 11.79
C VAL A 94 8.27 -11.97 11.65
N GLU A 95 8.68 -12.89 12.56
CA GLU A 95 8.23 -14.27 12.58
C GLU A 95 6.70 -14.39 12.71
N MET A 96 6.03 -13.46 13.39
CA MET A 96 4.55 -13.44 13.44
C MET A 96 3.91 -13.40 12.05
N GLY A 97 4.59 -12.86 11.03
CA GLY A 97 4.15 -12.86 9.63
C GLY A 97 4.07 -14.27 9.03
N THR A 98 4.84 -15.22 9.55
CA THR A 98 4.91 -16.59 9.02
C THR A 98 3.87 -17.54 9.59
N TYR A 99 3.05 -17.11 10.54
CA TYR A 99 2.16 -17.98 11.32
C TYR A 99 1.26 -18.91 10.48
N PHE A 100 0.83 -18.48 9.31
CA PHE A 100 0.01 -19.27 8.39
C PHE A 100 0.72 -19.66 7.09
N THR A 101 2.02 -19.39 6.99
CA THR A 101 2.79 -19.54 5.75
C THR A 101 4.15 -20.19 6.06
N SER A 102 4.89 -20.52 5.02
CA SER A 102 6.26 -21.04 5.11
C SER A 102 7.28 -20.01 4.61
N GLY A 103 7.03 -18.75 4.81
CA GLY A 103 7.94 -17.68 4.40
C GLY A 103 9.22 -17.63 5.25
N SER A 104 10.23 -16.90 4.80
CA SER A 104 11.53 -16.79 5.44
C SER A 104 11.72 -15.45 6.13
N VAL A 105 11.87 -15.44 7.43
CA VAL A 105 12.19 -14.27 8.24
C VAL A 105 13.54 -13.67 7.82
N GLU A 106 14.56 -14.52 7.67
CA GLU A 106 15.90 -14.10 7.24
C GLU A 106 15.88 -13.38 5.89
N ARG A 107 15.20 -13.98 4.89
CA ARG A 107 15.06 -13.35 3.57
C ARG A 107 14.35 -12.00 3.65
N ALA A 108 13.24 -11.93 4.40
CA ALA A 108 12.47 -10.72 4.56
C ALA A 108 13.27 -9.60 5.25
N LEU A 109 14.00 -9.91 6.32
CA LEU A 109 14.85 -8.94 7.01
C LEU A 109 16.05 -8.49 6.16
N LYS A 110 16.64 -9.37 5.36
CA LYS A 110 17.69 -9.01 4.41
C LYS A 110 17.15 -8.10 3.31
N GLU A 111 15.96 -8.36 2.79
CA GLU A 111 15.31 -7.59 1.73
C GLU A 111 15.04 -6.13 2.15
N VAL A 112 14.79 -5.89 3.44
CA VAL A 112 14.60 -4.54 3.99
C VAL A 112 15.84 -3.96 4.69
N GLY A 113 16.99 -4.66 4.67
CA GLY A 113 18.25 -4.19 5.28
C GLY A 113 18.31 -4.26 6.81
N MET A 114 17.40 -5.00 7.46
CA MET A 114 17.29 -5.06 8.93
C MET A 114 17.86 -6.35 9.56
N TRP A 115 18.49 -7.21 8.79
CA TRP A 115 18.98 -8.51 9.29
C TRP A 115 19.99 -8.39 10.43
N GLU A 116 20.95 -7.45 10.33
CA GLU A 116 21.98 -7.29 11.36
C GLU A 116 21.42 -6.79 12.71
N ARG A 117 20.24 -6.22 12.68
CA ARG A 117 19.53 -5.70 13.86
C ARG A 117 18.43 -6.63 14.36
N ARG A 118 18.39 -7.88 13.89
CA ARG A 118 17.30 -8.85 14.19
C ARG A 118 17.08 -9.15 15.69
N SER A 119 18.15 -9.04 16.49
CA SER A 119 18.09 -9.27 17.95
C SER A 119 17.81 -8.02 18.78
N GLU A 120 17.67 -6.85 18.12
CA GLU A 120 17.28 -5.62 18.83
C GLU A 120 15.79 -5.62 19.15
N SER A 121 15.43 -4.88 20.22
CA SER A 121 14.03 -4.65 20.58
C SER A 121 13.37 -3.72 19.56
N VAL A 122 12.16 -4.07 19.10
CA VAL A 122 11.35 -3.24 18.20
C VAL A 122 10.98 -1.89 18.83
N LEU A 123 10.96 -1.78 20.16
CA LEU A 123 10.68 -0.53 20.88
C LEU A 123 11.82 0.48 20.80
N LYS A 124 13.03 0.07 20.41
CA LYS A 124 14.22 0.93 20.28
C LYS A 124 14.42 1.47 18.88
N LEU A 125 13.61 1.02 17.92
CA LEU A 125 13.73 1.42 16.53
C LEU A 125 13.21 2.83 16.30
N SER A 126 13.86 3.58 15.41
CA SER A 126 13.28 4.80 14.84
C SER A 126 12.00 4.49 14.04
N GLY A 127 11.18 5.51 13.78
CA GLY A 127 9.96 5.33 12.99
C GLY A 127 10.20 4.72 11.61
N GLY A 128 11.28 5.13 10.92
CA GLY A 128 11.66 4.57 9.62
C GLY A 128 12.06 3.11 9.70
N GLU A 129 12.93 2.75 10.65
CA GLU A 129 13.37 1.37 10.88
C GLU A 129 12.20 0.46 11.28
N TYR A 130 11.31 0.95 12.14
CA TYR A 130 10.10 0.21 12.49
C TYR A 130 9.19 -0.01 11.29
N GLN A 131 9.06 0.97 10.40
CA GLN A 131 8.31 0.83 9.15
C GLN A 131 8.93 -0.24 8.23
N LEU A 132 10.26 -0.29 8.12
CA LEU A 132 10.95 -1.36 7.39
C LEU A 132 10.67 -2.74 8.00
N VAL A 133 10.64 -2.85 9.32
CA VAL A 133 10.31 -4.10 10.03
C VAL A 133 8.85 -4.52 9.83
N LEU A 134 7.91 -3.57 9.77
CA LEU A 134 6.51 -3.84 9.39
C LEU A 134 6.39 -4.40 7.97
N ILE A 135 7.16 -3.83 7.03
CA ILE A 135 7.23 -4.32 5.66
C ILE A 135 7.86 -5.73 5.65
N ALA A 136 8.96 -5.95 6.39
CA ALA A 136 9.60 -7.27 6.50
C ALA A 136 8.62 -8.33 7.02
N ARG A 137 7.80 -8.02 8.03
CA ARG A 137 6.75 -8.92 8.53
C ARG A 137 5.75 -9.31 7.44
N ALA A 138 5.34 -8.34 6.62
CA ALA A 138 4.45 -8.61 5.48
C ALA A 138 5.14 -9.42 4.36
N LEU A 139 6.44 -9.20 4.14
CA LEU A 139 7.24 -9.99 3.18
C LEU A 139 7.47 -11.43 3.66
N ALA A 140 7.72 -11.62 4.97
CA ALA A 140 7.86 -12.94 5.58
C ALA A 140 6.59 -13.78 5.43
N GLN A 141 5.41 -13.16 5.33
CA GLN A 141 4.15 -13.82 5.00
C GLN A 141 4.19 -14.45 3.60
N GLY A 142 4.97 -13.91 2.65
CA GLY A 142 5.19 -14.49 1.33
C GLY A 142 4.06 -14.25 0.33
N GLY A 143 3.15 -13.31 0.60
CA GLY A 143 2.07 -12.95 -0.32
C GLY A 143 2.57 -12.38 -1.65
N ARG A 144 1.89 -12.74 -2.73
CA ARG A 144 2.18 -12.21 -4.09
C ARG A 144 1.67 -10.78 -4.28
N VAL A 145 0.65 -10.40 -3.49
CA VAL A 145 0.11 -9.04 -3.43
C VAL A 145 0.57 -8.41 -2.12
N LEU A 146 1.20 -7.25 -2.19
CA LEU A 146 1.61 -6.45 -1.05
C LEU A 146 0.78 -5.16 -1.01
N LEU A 147 0.02 -4.99 0.05
CA LEU A 147 -0.80 -3.82 0.30
C LEU A 147 -0.17 -2.98 1.41
N LEU A 148 0.00 -1.68 1.16
CA LEU A 148 0.63 -0.74 2.08
C LEU A 148 -0.33 0.42 2.35
N ASP A 149 -0.78 0.57 3.58
CA ASP A 149 -1.68 1.65 3.97
C ASP A 149 -0.87 2.79 4.59
N GLU A 150 -0.60 3.84 3.82
CA GLU A 150 0.17 5.03 4.20
C GLU A 150 1.58 4.71 4.76
N PRO A 151 2.44 3.98 4.01
CA PRO A 151 3.71 3.49 4.52
C PRO A 151 4.72 4.59 4.86
N THR A 152 4.47 5.83 4.48
CA THR A 152 5.36 6.98 4.73
C THR A 152 4.78 7.99 5.73
N SER A 153 3.61 7.71 6.32
CA SER A 153 3.00 8.60 7.31
C SER A 153 3.90 8.71 8.54
N HIS A 154 4.07 9.94 9.04
CA HIS A 154 4.89 10.26 10.23
C HIS A 154 6.41 10.03 10.07
N LEU A 155 6.91 9.75 8.86
CA LEU A 155 8.33 9.65 8.58
C LEU A 155 8.89 11.01 8.14
N ASP A 156 10.15 11.28 8.50
CA ASP A 156 10.90 12.37 7.89
C ASP A 156 11.18 12.10 6.40
N VAL A 157 11.66 13.12 5.70
CA VAL A 157 11.86 13.06 4.25
C VAL A 157 12.81 11.93 3.85
N ASN A 158 13.92 11.73 4.58
CA ASN A 158 14.93 10.73 4.24
C ASN A 158 14.36 9.32 4.39
N ASN A 159 13.72 9.04 5.52
CA ASN A 159 13.08 7.76 5.80
C ASN A 159 11.93 7.47 4.81
N ALA A 160 11.15 8.48 4.45
CA ALA A 160 10.07 8.34 3.46
C ALA A 160 10.62 7.97 2.06
N LEU A 161 11.74 8.59 1.63
CA LEU A 161 12.39 8.26 0.36
C LEU A 161 12.98 6.84 0.37
N GLU A 162 13.59 6.42 1.48
CA GLU A 162 14.14 5.06 1.64
C GLU A 162 13.03 4.01 1.55
N VAL A 163 11.96 4.18 2.33
CA VAL A 163 10.79 3.29 2.31
C VAL A 163 10.17 3.23 0.91
N MET A 164 9.99 4.37 0.24
CA MET A 164 9.42 4.38 -1.12
C MET A 164 10.34 3.77 -2.16
N GLY A 165 11.66 3.92 -2.02
CA GLY A 165 12.66 3.24 -2.85
C GLY A 165 12.56 1.72 -2.72
N LEU A 166 12.44 1.22 -1.49
CA LEU A 166 12.20 -0.20 -1.22
C LEU A 166 10.86 -0.66 -1.83
N VAL A 167 9.75 0.04 -1.54
CA VAL A 167 8.41 -0.30 -2.06
C VAL A 167 8.40 -0.41 -3.58
N ARG A 168 9.07 0.52 -4.29
CA ARG A 168 9.21 0.45 -5.74
C ARG A 168 10.00 -0.78 -6.19
N SER A 169 11.08 -1.13 -5.49
CA SER A 169 11.87 -2.32 -5.81
C SER A 169 11.07 -3.61 -5.64
N LEU A 170 10.26 -3.70 -4.58
CA LEU A 170 9.36 -4.82 -4.32
C LEU A 170 8.31 -5.01 -5.43
N GLY A 171 7.88 -3.92 -6.07
CA GLY A 171 6.93 -3.94 -7.18
C GLY A 171 7.43 -4.69 -8.41
N ARG A 172 8.74 -4.94 -8.56
CA ARG A 172 9.29 -5.68 -9.71
C ARG A 172 8.88 -7.15 -9.76
N GLU A 173 8.68 -7.75 -8.60
CA GLU A 173 8.39 -9.19 -8.45
C GLU A 173 7.01 -9.46 -7.81
N ARG A 174 6.29 -8.41 -7.41
CA ARG A 174 5.01 -8.49 -6.71
C ARG A 174 4.00 -7.49 -7.28
N ILE A 175 2.72 -7.73 -7.04
CA ILE A 175 1.69 -6.71 -7.21
C ILE A 175 1.71 -5.84 -5.96
N VAL A 176 2.09 -4.58 -6.10
CA VAL A 176 2.15 -3.63 -4.98
C VAL A 176 1.09 -2.56 -5.15
N VAL A 177 0.26 -2.40 -4.11
CA VAL A 177 -0.75 -1.33 -4.02
C VAL A 177 -0.47 -0.53 -2.75
N ALA A 178 -0.16 0.74 -2.89
CA ALA A 178 0.15 1.63 -1.77
C ALA A 178 -0.83 2.81 -1.70
N VAL A 179 -1.43 3.04 -0.55
CA VAL A 179 -2.13 4.29 -0.26
C VAL A 179 -1.09 5.36 0.04
N LEU A 180 -1.12 6.45 -0.70
CA LEU A 180 -0.21 7.57 -0.52
C LEU A 180 -1.00 8.87 -0.31
N HIS A 181 -0.48 9.74 0.58
CA HIS A 181 -1.01 11.10 0.79
C HIS A 181 -0.17 12.16 0.07
N ASP A 182 1.11 11.91 -0.05
CA ASP A 182 2.04 12.82 -0.72
C ASP A 182 1.97 12.63 -2.24
N LEU A 183 1.49 13.67 -2.94
CA LEU A 183 1.39 13.67 -4.40
C LEU A 183 2.76 13.67 -5.08
N ASN A 184 3.79 14.24 -4.45
CA ASN A 184 5.14 14.26 -4.98
C ASN A 184 5.77 12.87 -4.91
N LEU A 185 5.59 12.14 -3.80
CA LEU A 185 5.99 10.75 -3.72
C LEU A 185 5.22 9.89 -4.72
N THR A 186 3.92 10.17 -4.92
CA THR A 186 3.10 9.49 -5.92
C THR A 186 3.68 9.67 -7.33
N LEU A 187 3.91 10.90 -7.77
CA LEU A 187 4.46 11.17 -9.10
C LEU A 187 5.87 10.59 -9.31
N ARG A 188 6.66 10.52 -8.24
CA ARG A 188 8.04 10.04 -8.32
C ARG A 188 8.16 8.53 -8.37
N TYR A 189 7.31 7.80 -7.67
CA TYR A 189 7.49 6.37 -7.44
C TYR A 189 6.42 5.48 -8.08
N ALA A 190 5.18 5.96 -8.23
CA ALA A 190 4.10 5.15 -8.78
C ALA A 190 4.16 5.05 -10.30
N ASP A 191 3.84 3.88 -10.82
CA ASP A 191 3.69 3.64 -12.26
C ASP A 191 2.24 3.88 -12.70
N ASP A 192 1.27 3.50 -11.85
CA ASP A 192 -0.15 3.73 -12.05
C ASP A 192 -0.75 4.44 -10.83
N VAL A 193 -1.79 5.23 -11.05
CA VAL A 193 -2.52 5.95 -10.00
C VAL A 193 -4.00 5.61 -10.08
N LEU A 194 -4.60 5.31 -8.93
CA LEU A 194 -6.04 5.19 -8.72
C LEU A 194 -6.49 6.32 -7.81
N ILE A 195 -7.42 7.15 -8.26
CA ILE A 195 -7.97 8.23 -7.46
C ILE A 195 -9.36 7.88 -6.97
N LEU A 196 -9.53 7.83 -5.64
CA LEU A 196 -10.81 7.64 -4.99
C LEU A 196 -11.37 8.96 -4.46
N LYS A 197 -12.67 9.18 -4.70
CA LYS A 197 -13.45 10.27 -4.09
C LYS A 197 -14.84 9.77 -3.71
N LYS A 198 -15.20 9.90 -2.43
CA LYS A 198 -16.52 9.46 -1.92
C LYS A 198 -16.86 8.00 -2.29
N GLY A 199 -15.87 7.10 -2.18
CA GLY A 199 -16.04 5.68 -2.45
C GLY A 199 -16.04 5.27 -3.92
N LYS A 200 -15.85 6.20 -4.86
CA LYS A 200 -15.84 5.92 -6.30
C LYS A 200 -14.48 6.18 -6.91
N VAL A 201 -14.14 5.42 -7.95
CA VAL A 201 -13.00 5.72 -8.83
C VAL A 201 -13.35 6.95 -9.67
N THR A 202 -12.56 8.00 -9.53
CA THR A 202 -12.71 9.23 -10.32
C THR A 202 -11.68 9.33 -11.44
N TRP A 203 -10.56 8.62 -11.29
CA TRP A 203 -9.53 8.48 -12.30
C TRP A 203 -8.69 7.23 -12.04
N PHE A 204 -8.24 6.56 -13.10
CA PHE A 204 -7.31 5.44 -13.06
C PHE A 204 -6.50 5.41 -14.35
N GLY A 205 -5.18 5.34 -14.23
CA GLY A 205 -4.29 5.29 -15.39
C GLY A 205 -2.82 5.40 -15.02
N PRO A 206 -1.93 5.42 -16.04
CA PRO A 206 -0.49 5.64 -15.86
C PRO A 206 -0.21 7.01 -15.19
N THR A 207 0.77 7.04 -14.30
CA THR A 207 1.14 8.28 -13.58
C THR A 207 1.50 9.42 -14.54
N GLU A 208 2.10 9.11 -15.69
CA GLU A 208 2.48 10.08 -16.73
C GLU A 208 1.29 10.77 -17.41
N GLU A 209 0.10 10.15 -17.36
CA GLU A 209 -1.15 10.71 -17.90
C GLU A 209 -1.92 11.55 -16.87
N LEU A 210 -1.45 11.58 -15.61
CA LEU A 210 -2.08 12.40 -14.58
C LEU A 210 -1.83 13.89 -14.86
N THR A 211 -2.90 14.69 -14.80
CA THR A 211 -2.82 16.14 -15.05
C THR A 211 -3.27 16.97 -13.85
N PRO A 212 -2.83 18.25 -13.75
CA PRO A 212 -3.30 19.16 -12.70
C PRO A 212 -4.82 19.28 -12.62
N GLU A 213 -5.51 19.26 -13.78
CA GLU A 213 -6.98 19.40 -13.86
C GLU A 213 -7.68 18.18 -13.23
N VAL A 214 -7.10 16.99 -13.36
CA VAL A 214 -7.61 15.78 -12.69
C VAL A 214 -7.52 15.96 -11.18
N LEU A 215 -6.37 16.39 -10.67
CA LEU A 215 -6.17 16.66 -9.24
C LEU A 215 -7.11 17.77 -8.74
N GLN A 216 -7.26 18.87 -9.50
CA GLN A 216 -8.16 19.97 -9.15
C GLN A 216 -9.62 19.51 -9.00
N ARG A 217 -10.13 18.66 -9.90
CA ARG A 217 -11.49 18.10 -9.81
C ARG A 217 -11.69 17.26 -8.55
N VAL A 218 -10.64 16.58 -8.11
CA VAL A 218 -10.70 15.71 -6.94
C VAL A 218 -10.58 16.50 -5.63
N TYR A 219 -9.55 17.34 -5.52
CA TYR A 219 -9.20 18.03 -4.27
C TYR A 219 -9.86 19.39 -4.12
N GLY A 220 -10.37 19.99 -5.22
CA GLY A 220 -11.07 21.27 -5.20
C GLY A 220 -10.16 22.50 -5.12
N ILE A 221 -8.85 22.32 -5.25
CA ILE A 221 -7.84 23.39 -5.31
C ILE A 221 -7.05 23.27 -6.61
N LYS A 222 -6.49 24.37 -7.09
CA LYS A 222 -5.64 24.36 -8.28
C LYS A 222 -4.29 23.75 -7.98
N PHE A 223 -3.72 23.06 -8.95
CA PHE A 223 -2.37 22.50 -8.90
C PHE A 223 -1.59 22.92 -10.14
N GLU A 224 -0.29 23.01 -10.00
CA GLU A 224 0.66 23.16 -11.10
C GLU A 224 1.70 22.04 -11.04
N PHE A 225 2.09 21.56 -12.22
CA PHE A 225 3.18 20.61 -12.36
C PHE A 225 4.43 21.35 -12.76
N VAL A 226 5.39 21.44 -11.84
CA VAL A 226 6.68 22.09 -12.05
C VAL A 226 7.69 21.03 -12.44
N ARG A 227 8.24 21.13 -13.65
CA ARG A 227 9.29 20.22 -14.13
C ARG A 227 10.67 20.77 -13.76
N GLY A 228 11.45 19.94 -13.08
CA GLY A 228 12.85 20.21 -12.73
C GLY A 228 13.78 19.10 -13.22
N ASN A 229 15.08 19.24 -12.97
CA ASN A 229 16.10 18.25 -13.35
C ASN A 229 15.88 16.89 -12.68
N SER A 230 15.22 16.85 -11.52
CA SER A 230 14.99 15.64 -10.71
C SER A 230 13.60 15.03 -10.93
N GLY A 231 12.77 15.56 -11.84
CA GLY A 231 11.42 15.09 -12.14
C GLY A 231 10.35 16.17 -12.06
N THR A 232 9.10 15.75 -11.94
CA THR A 232 7.93 16.63 -11.84
C THR A 232 7.49 16.75 -10.39
N ALA A 233 7.26 17.97 -9.91
CA ALA A 233 6.67 18.27 -8.62
C ALA A 233 5.25 18.81 -8.77
N VAL A 234 4.37 18.48 -7.81
CA VAL A 234 3.02 19.05 -7.69
C VAL A 234 3.05 20.17 -6.67
N VAL A 235 2.62 21.35 -7.09
CA VAL A 235 2.52 22.51 -6.22
C VAL A 235 1.07 22.98 -6.19
N PRO A 236 0.43 23.14 -4.99
CA PRO A 236 -0.87 23.79 -4.92
C PRO A 236 -0.74 25.26 -5.28
N SER A 237 -1.63 25.74 -6.14
CA SER A 237 -1.73 27.15 -6.54
C SER A 237 -2.93 27.77 -5.82
N LEU A 238 -2.72 28.87 -5.09
CA LEU A 238 -3.74 29.64 -4.38
C LEU A 238 -4.50 30.58 -5.31
#